data_9c19269a0096ecc4ad1e77d39ae7c2fa
#
_entry.id   9c19269a0096ecc4ad1e77d39ae7c2fa
#
_cell.length_a   1.000
_cell.length_b   1.000
_cell.length_c   1.000
_cell.angle_alpha   90.00
_cell.angle_beta   90.00
_cell.angle_gamma   90.00
#
_symmetry.space_group_name_H-M   'P 1'
#
loop_
_entity.id
_entity.type
_entity.pdbx_description
1 polymer ?
#
loop_
_entity_poly.entity_id
_entity_poly.type
_entity_poly.pdbx_seq_one_letter_code
_entity_poly.pdbx_strand_id
1 'polypeptide(L)'
;IPSKIDVMVKMDNLSEVLDFQPADLTVTVQAGARMKNLYPVLQTESKTLAIDGYLISEASIGGIISSNTHGFLRNHFGLVRDSLIGLTVMNDQGKLIKSGGRVVKNVTGYDMNKLYVGALGTLGIIVDATFKVVTVPANTELMVIPCKNLEAGIEQTQSIKNMPWAPSTAHVMEQELLTQTRLQSLESDLILIYLEGRDGAIDRKRNEILSNLAPKEFEIISGQDCSQLIQELNRVNGNNLQPSTIRVRANLPLASIGKVCESLLETDFRDQLELSVDCYFGTIDIHYQIAGNMIED
;
A
#
# COMPACT_ATOMS: atom_id res chain seq x y z
N ILE A 1 -18.70 -8.64 8.55
CA ILE A 1 -18.49 -9.23 9.90
C ILE A 1 -19.59 -10.25 10.10
N PRO A 2 -19.28 -11.48 10.56
CA PRO A 2 -20.32 -12.47 10.82
C PRO A 2 -21.27 -11.96 11.92
N SER A 3 -22.56 -12.18 11.75
CA SER A 3 -23.59 -11.77 12.71
C SER A 3 -23.56 -12.60 14.01
N LYS A 4 -22.92 -13.78 13.97
CA LYS A 4 -22.73 -14.67 15.11
C LYS A 4 -21.35 -15.31 15.06
N ILE A 5 -20.66 -15.35 16.20
CA ILE A 5 -19.37 -16.00 16.38
C ILE A 5 -19.52 -17.08 17.45
N ASP A 6 -19.32 -18.33 17.07
CA ASP A 6 -19.39 -19.47 18.01
C ASP A 6 -18.00 -19.79 18.60
N VAL A 7 -16.92 -19.63 17.81
CA VAL A 7 -15.55 -19.90 18.23
C VAL A 7 -14.62 -18.82 17.69
N MET A 8 -13.75 -18.31 18.56
CA MET A 8 -12.67 -17.38 18.20
C MET A 8 -11.31 -18.06 18.39
N VAL A 9 -10.53 -18.14 17.31
CA VAL A 9 -9.16 -18.68 17.37
C VAL A 9 -8.17 -17.52 17.42
N LYS A 10 -7.39 -17.44 18.52
CA LYS A 10 -6.33 -16.45 18.70
C LYS A 10 -4.99 -17.00 18.22
N MET A 11 -4.29 -16.22 17.42
CA MET A 11 -3.01 -16.62 16.81
C MET A 11 -1.80 -16.05 17.56
N ASP A 12 -1.98 -15.34 18.67
CA ASP A 12 -0.91 -14.61 19.37
C ASP A 12 0.27 -15.50 19.80
N ASN A 13 0.02 -16.80 20.06
CA ASN A 13 1.07 -17.77 20.42
C ASN A 13 1.89 -18.27 19.24
N LEU A 14 1.49 -18.00 18.01
CA LEU A 14 2.23 -18.31 16.78
C LEU A 14 2.88 -17.02 16.25
N SER A 15 3.91 -16.52 16.96
CA SER A 15 4.46 -15.18 16.72
C SER A 15 5.98 -15.16 16.46
N GLU A 16 6.59 -16.31 16.20
CA GLU A 16 8.03 -16.43 16.02
C GLU A 16 8.47 -16.21 14.58
N VAL A 17 9.70 -15.69 14.41
CA VAL A 17 10.46 -15.76 13.15
C VAL A 17 11.12 -17.14 13.12
N LEU A 18 10.63 -18.03 12.27
CA LEU A 18 11.09 -19.42 12.18
C LEU A 18 12.43 -19.55 11.47
N ASP A 19 12.67 -18.70 10.46
CA ASP A 19 13.89 -18.71 9.68
C ASP A 19 14.08 -17.38 8.97
N PHE A 20 15.30 -16.84 8.97
CA PHE A 20 15.66 -15.65 8.21
C PHE A 20 17.00 -15.87 7.51
N GLN A 21 16.96 -15.83 6.17
CA GLN A 21 18.13 -16.05 5.30
C GLN A 21 18.36 -14.78 4.46
N PRO A 22 19.15 -13.82 4.99
CA PRO A 22 19.38 -12.54 4.30
C PRO A 22 20.06 -12.69 2.94
N ALA A 23 20.92 -13.69 2.79
CA ALA A 23 21.63 -13.97 1.54
C ALA A 23 20.68 -14.50 0.45
N ASP A 24 19.68 -15.30 0.83
CA ASP A 24 18.67 -15.84 -0.07
C ASP A 24 17.47 -14.91 -0.23
N LEU A 25 17.47 -13.78 0.49
CA LEU A 25 16.39 -12.79 0.52
C LEU A 25 15.05 -13.42 0.93
N THR A 26 15.04 -14.28 1.94
CA THR A 26 13.82 -14.93 2.42
C THR A 26 13.67 -14.87 3.93
N VAL A 27 12.41 -14.80 4.39
CA VAL A 27 12.05 -14.93 5.79
C VAL A 27 10.80 -15.81 5.91
N THR A 28 10.83 -16.75 6.87
CA THR A 28 9.67 -17.56 7.26
C THR A 28 9.23 -17.14 8.65
N VAL A 29 7.97 -16.81 8.79
CA VAL A 29 7.41 -16.23 10.03
C VAL A 29 6.03 -16.82 10.32
N GLN A 30 5.70 -17.00 11.59
CA GLN A 30 4.39 -17.47 12.04
C GLN A 30 3.31 -16.40 11.84
N ALA A 31 2.08 -16.84 11.59
CA ALA A 31 0.97 -15.98 11.17
C ALA A 31 0.53 -14.94 12.22
N GLY A 32 0.72 -15.21 13.51
CA GLY A 32 0.41 -14.27 14.59
C GLY A 32 1.50 -13.25 14.86
N ALA A 33 2.68 -13.38 14.25
CA ALA A 33 3.74 -12.39 14.39
C ALA A 33 3.27 -11.03 13.87
N ARG A 34 3.55 -9.97 14.62
CA ARG A 34 3.22 -8.60 14.24
C ARG A 34 4.37 -7.95 13.51
N MET A 35 4.06 -7.11 12.52
CA MET A 35 5.09 -6.43 11.73
C MET A 35 6.06 -5.61 12.58
N LYS A 36 5.58 -4.95 13.65
CA LYS A 36 6.46 -4.20 14.58
C LYS A 36 7.54 -5.05 15.24
N ASN A 37 7.30 -6.35 15.40
CA ASN A 37 8.28 -7.28 15.97
C ASN A 37 9.19 -7.88 14.89
N LEU A 38 8.70 -8.01 13.66
CA LEU A 38 9.45 -8.54 12.53
C LEU A 38 10.42 -7.51 11.94
N TYR A 39 10.02 -6.25 11.81
CA TYR A 39 10.87 -5.19 11.23
C TYR A 39 12.25 -5.07 11.89
N PRO A 40 12.39 -5.02 13.23
CA PRO A 40 13.71 -4.95 13.86
C PRO A 40 14.61 -6.13 13.49
N VAL A 41 14.07 -7.34 13.37
CA VAL A 41 14.81 -8.54 12.97
C VAL A 41 15.32 -8.39 11.53
N LEU A 42 14.49 -7.94 10.61
CA LEU A 42 14.90 -7.75 9.21
C LEU A 42 15.93 -6.62 9.07
N GLN A 43 15.78 -5.56 9.85
CA GLN A 43 16.67 -4.40 9.80
C GLN A 43 18.10 -4.71 10.25
N THR A 44 18.35 -5.77 11.05
CA THR A 44 19.71 -6.18 11.40
C THR A 44 20.59 -6.47 10.17
N GLU A 45 19.94 -6.84 9.06
CA GLU A 45 20.58 -7.16 7.77
C GLU A 45 20.17 -6.18 6.67
N SER A 46 19.72 -4.98 7.04
CA SER A 46 19.23 -3.96 6.10
C SER A 46 18.15 -4.49 5.14
N LYS A 47 17.27 -5.36 5.64
CA LYS A 47 16.15 -5.93 4.88
C LYS A 47 14.80 -5.42 5.40
N THR A 48 13.79 -5.51 4.53
CA THR A 48 12.38 -5.22 4.88
C THR A 48 11.46 -6.10 4.04
N LEU A 49 10.20 -6.23 4.47
CA LEU A 49 9.16 -6.75 3.59
C LEU A 49 8.68 -5.65 2.65
N ALA A 50 8.50 -6.01 1.37
CA ALA A 50 7.88 -5.15 0.38
C ALA A 50 6.34 -5.15 0.57
N ILE A 51 5.89 -4.66 1.72
CA ILE A 51 4.47 -4.59 2.11
C ILE A 51 4.26 -3.25 2.77
N ASP A 52 3.21 -2.57 2.35
CA ASP A 52 2.79 -1.26 2.84
C ASP A 52 1.30 -1.28 3.18
N GLY A 53 0.84 -0.44 4.11
CA GLY A 53 -0.57 -0.34 4.44
C GLY A 53 -0.88 0.31 5.77
N TYR A 54 -2.17 0.53 5.97
CA TYR A 54 -2.71 1.12 7.19
C TYR A 54 -2.43 0.23 8.42
N LEU A 55 -1.96 0.87 9.51
CA LEU A 55 -1.59 0.19 10.76
C LEU A 55 -0.71 -1.05 10.57
N ILE A 56 0.10 -1.05 9.52
CA ILE A 56 0.89 -2.21 9.14
C ILE A 56 1.76 -2.72 10.30
N SER A 57 2.28 -1.82 11.15
CA SER A 57 3.09 -2.18 12.33
C SER A 57 2.35 -3.06 13.32
N GLU A 58 1.05 -2.83 13.52
CA GLU A 58 0.20 -3.57 14.45
C GLU A 58 -0.43 -4.82 13.84
N ALA A 59 -0.44 -4.90 12.51
CA ALA A 59 -1.03 -6.03 11.81
C ALA A 59 -0.21 -7.32 12.01
N SER A 60 -0.92 -8.44 12.12
CA SER A 60 -0.29 -9.76 12.09
C SER A 60 -0.04 -10.22 10.66
N ILE A 61 0.94 -11.06 10.46
CA ILE A 61 1.28 -11.64 9.13
C ILE A 61 0.07 -12.36 8.51
N GLY A 62 -0.63 -13.18 9.28
CA GLY A 62 -1.84 -13.85 8.82
C GLY A 62 -2.97 -12.88 8.45
N GLY A 63 -3.11 -11.80 9.22
CA GLY A 63 -4.07 -10.72 8.93
C GLY A 63 -3.76 -10.00 7.63
N ILE A 64 -2.50 -9.64 7.41
CA ILE A 64 -2.01 -8.97 6.19
C ILE A 64 -2.29 -9.84 4.95
N ILE A 65 -1.98 -11.14 5.02
CA ILE A 65 -2.23 -12.07 3.92
C ILE A 65 -3.74 -12.21 3.68
N SER A 66 -4.49 -12.50 4.74
CA SER A 66 -5.93 -12.76 4.65
C SER A 66 -6.73 -11.57 4.12
N SER A 67 -6.33 -10.34 4.45
CA SER A 67 -7.00 -9.11 3.99
C SER A 67 -6.42 -8.55 2.70
N ASN A 68 -5.27 -9.08 2.23
CA ASN A 68 -4.51 -8.50 1.11
C ASN A 68 -4.22 -7.01 1.35
N THR A 69 -3.76 -6.68 2.56
CA THR A 69 -3.48 -5.30 2.98
C THR A 69 -2.45 -4.64 2.06
N HIS A 70 -2.73 -3.42 1.66
CA HIS A 70 -1.84 -2.59 0.86
C HIS A 70 -2.10 -1.11 1.12
N GLY A 71 -1.13 -0.25 0.79
CA GLY A 71 -1.15 1.17 1.08
C GLY A 71 -0.73 2.05 -0.09
N PHE A 72 -0.22 3.23 0.24
CA PHE A 72 0.20 4.27 -0.68
C PHE A 72 1.30 3.80 -1.65
N LEU A 73 2.24 2.96 -1.18
CA LEU A 73 3.33 2.41 -1.99
C LEU A 73 2.97 1.08 -2.67
N ARG A 74 1.68 0.72 -2.75
CA ARG A 74 1.23 -0.53 -3.36
C ARG A 74 1.83 -0.78 -4.74
N ASN A 75 1.83 0.25 -5.57
CA ASN A 75 2.27 0.11 -6.95
C ASN A 75 3.79 -0.02 -7.07
N HIS A 76 4.53 0.46 -6.08
CA HIS A 76 5.96 0.26 -5.96
C HIS A 76 6.30 -1.16 -5.46
N PHE A 77 5.72 -1.56 -4.35
CA PHE A 77 6.01 -2.85 -3.71
C PHE A 77 5.28 -4.04 -4.34
N GLY A 78 4.23 -3.80 -5.09
CA GLY A 78 3.30 -4.83 -5.52
C GLY A 78 2.29 -5.19 -4.42
N LEU A 79 1.65 -6.34 -4.57
CA LEU A 79 0.72 -6.89 -3.60
C LEU A 79 1.43 -7.93 -2.71
N VAL A 80 0.84 -8.22 -1.57
CA VAL A 80 1.30 -9.29 -0.67
C VAL A 80 1.57 -10.60 -1.42
N ARG A 81 0.72 -10.94 -2.39
CA ARG A 81 0.84 -12.13 -3.25
C ARG A 81 2.13 -12.19 -4.08
N ASP A 82 2.77 -11.06 -4.34
CA ASP A 82 3.96 -10.98 -5.20
C ASP A 82 5.25 -11.24 -4.40
N SER A 83 5.21 -11.00 -3.08
CA SER A 83 6.29 -11.31 -2.14
C SER A 83 6.12 -12.65 -1.42
N LEU A 84 4.88 -13.20 -1.34
CA LEU A 84 4.59 -14.47 -0.67
C LEU A 84 4.99 -15.65 -1.54
N ILE A 85 5.98 -16.45 -1.07
CA ILE A 85 6.54 -17.59 -1.82
C ILE A 85 6.23 -18.94 -1.19
N GLY A 86 5.82 -18.97 0.08
CA GLY A 86 5.44 -20.20 0.77
C GLY A 86 4.39 -19.94 1.84
N LEU A 87 3.54 -20.93 2.09
CA LEU A 87 2.44 -20.84 3.05
C LEU A 87 2.16 -22.20 3.68
N THR A 88 1.94 -22.22 4.99
CA THR A 88 1.37 -23.35 5.71
C THR A 88 -0.01 -22.97 6.23
N VAL A 89 -1.02 -23.75 5.87
CA VAL A 89 -2.42 -23.51 6.24
C VAL A 89 -3.00 -24.75 6.90
N MET A 90 -3.77 -24.58 7.95
CA MET A 90 -4.61 -25.61 8.53
C MET A 90 -5.99 -25.56 7.85
N ASN A 91 -6.40 -26.68 7.25
CA ASN A 91 -7.71 -26.80 6.61
C ASN A 91 -8.83 -27.11 7.61
N ASP A 92 -10.05 -27.26 7.11
CA ASP A 92 -11.26 -27.61 7.87
C ASP A 92 -11.21 -28.98 8.55
N GLN A 93 -10.34 -29.90 8.08
CA GLN A 93 -10.11 -31.21 8.68
C GLN A 93 -8.99 -31.20 9.74
N GLY A 94 -8.43 -30.03 10.09
CA GLY A 94 -7.30 -29.89 11.02
C GLY A 94 -5.96 -30.37 10.45
N LYS A 95 -5.86 -30.57 9.14
CA LYS A 95 -4.62 -30.98 8.48
C LYS A 95 -3.82 -29.77 8.02
N LEU A 96 -2.49 -29.83 8.22
CA LEU A 96 -1.57 -28.84 7.70
C LEU A 96 -1.27 -29.11 6.23
N ILE A 97 -1.51 -28.10 5.40
CA ILE A 97 -1.21 -28.10 3.98
C ILE A 97 -0.09 -27.09 3.74
N LYS A 98 0.98 -27.52 3.09
CA LYS A 98 2.09 -26.67 2.68
C LYS A 98 2.02 -26.37 1.19
N SER A 99 2.18 -25.11 0.82
CA SER A 99 2.23 -24.64 -0.56
C SER A 99 3.47 -23.77 -0.77
N GLY A 100 4.09 -23.88 -1.93
CA GLY A 100 5.31 -23.14 -2.22
C GLY A 100 6.50 -23.60 -1.38
N GLY A 101 7.44 -22.71 -1.10
CA GLY A 101 8.66 -22.99 -0.33
C GLY A 101 9.66 -21.85 -0.39
N ARG A 102 10.87 -22.08 0.10
CA ARG A 102 11.96 -21.09 0.16
C ARG A 102 12.63 -20.79 -1.20
N VAL A 103 12.23 -21.47 -2.26
CA VAL A 103 12.80 -21.25 -3.60
C VAL A 103 11.98 -20.23 -4.37
N VAL A 104 12.64 -19.21 -4.88
CA VAL A 104 12.02 -18.10 -5.63
C VAL A 104 11.32 -18.57 -6.90
N LYS A 105 11.73 -19.71 -7.46
CA LYS A 105 11.11 -20.32 -8.64
C LYS A 105 10.62 -21.73 -8.30
N ASN A 106 9.33 -21.84 -8.00
CA ASN A 106 8.64 -23.13 -7.92
C ASN A 106 7.71 -23.26 -9.13
N VAL A 107 8.03 -24.14 -10.05
CA VAL A 107 7.26 -24.40 -11.28
C VAL A 107 6.44 -25.69 -11.19
N THR A 108 6.43 -26.34 -10.03
CA THR A 108 5.74 -27.62 -9.83
C THR A 108 4.37 -27.36 -9.17
N GLY A 109 3.31 -27.54 -9.94
CA GLY A 109 1.93 -27.43 -9.47
C GLY A 109 1.36 -25.99 -9.50
N TYR A 110 0.15 -25.85 -8.97
CA TYR A 110 -0.54 -24.55 -8.87
C TYR A 110 0.04 -23.71 -7.72
N ASP A 111 0.11 -22.40 -7.93
CA ASP A 111 0.49 -21.45 -6.88
C ASP A 111 -0.71 -21.25 -5.91
N MET A 112 -0.86 -22.20 -5.00
CA MET A 112 -1.91 -22.20 -4.00
C MET A 112 -1.81 -21.04 -3.01
N ASN A 113 -0.61 -20.41 -2.85
CA ASN A 113 -0.44 -19.28 -1.95
C ASN A 113 -1.40 -18.14 -2.31
N LYS A 114 -1.58 -17.91 -3.62
CA LYS A 114 -2.44 -16.84 -4.15
C LYS A 114 -3.92 -17.02 -3.83
N LEU A 115 -4.36 -18.25 -3.54
CA LEU A 115 -5.73 -18.56 -3.17
C LEU A 115 -6.10 -17.98 -1.79
N TYR A 116 -5.13 -17.97 -0.86
CA TYR A 116 -5.35 -17.53 0.52
C TYR A 116 -5.19 -16.04 0.70
N VAL A 117 -4.53 -15.34 -0.24
CA VAL A 117 -4.38 -13.88 -0.20
C VAL A 117 -5.73 -13.22 -0.48
N GLY A 118 -6.22 -12.44 0.47
CA GLY A 118 -7.54 -11.78 0.39
C GLY A 118 -8.74 -12.71 0.68
N ALA A 119 -8.49 -13.95 1.13
CA ALA A 119 -9.56 -14.90 1.43
C ALA A 119 -10.29 -14.64 2.75
N LEU A 120 -9.87 -13.63 3.54
CA LEU A 120 -10.47 -13.24 4.83
C LEU A 120 -10.64 -14.43 5.82
N GLY A 121 -9.75 -15.42 5.76
CA GLY A 121 -9.78 -16.59 6.61
C GLY A 121 -10.86 -17.65 6.26
N THR A 122 -11.59 -17.48 5.16
CA THR A 122 -12.71 -18.38 4.78
C THR A 122 -12.25 -19.72 4.23
N LEU A 123 -10.99 -19.85 3.82
CA LEU A 123 -10.44 -21.07 3.19
C LEU A 123 -9.56 -21.90 4.13
N GLY A 124 -9.22 -21.38 5.30
CA GLY A 124 -8.39 -22.06 6.28
C GLY A 124 -7.64 -21.09 7.19
N ILE A 125 -6.93 -21.62 8.19
CA ILE A 125 -6.17 -20.85 9.16
C ILE A 125 -4.70 -20.84 8.73
N ILE A 126 -4.16 -19.65 8.44
CA ILE A 126 -2.74 -19.47 8.11
C ILE A 126 -1.91 -19.71 9.36
N VAL A 127 -0.92 -20.57 9.29
CA VAL A 127 -0.04 -20.96 10.41
C VAL A 127 1.31 -20.27 10.31
N ASP A 128 1.95 -20.35 9.16
CA ASP A 128 3.19 -19.66 8.84
C ASP A 128 3.24 -19.24 7.37
N ALA A 129 4.12 -18.29 7.06
CA ALA A 129 4.32 -17.78 5.72
C ALA A 129 5.79 -17.51 5.44
N THR A 130 6.21 -17.76 4.20
CA THR A 130 7.55 -17.44 3.69
C THR A 130 7.44 -16.32 2.67
N PHE A 131 8.22 -15.25 2.88
CA PHE A 131 8.26 -14.09 2.02
C PHE A 131 9.63 -13.88 1.39
N LYS A 132 9.65 -13.27 0.22
CA LYS A 132 10.82 -12.55 -0.24
C LYS A 132 10.97 -11.26 0.55
N VAL A 133 12.20 -10.94 0.94
CA VAL A 133 12.57 -9.64 1.49
C VAL A 133 13.32 -8.81 0.46
N VAL A 134 13.28 -7.49 0.63
CA VAL A 134 14.01 -6.54 -0.19
C VAL A 134 15.03 -5.79 0.65
N THR A 135 16.04 -5.22 0.02
CA THR A 135 16.99 -4.36 0.73
C THR A 135 16.33 -3.00 1.01
N VAL A 136 16.49 -2.49 2.21
CA VAL A 136 16.04 -1.15 2.57
C VAL A 136 16.76 -0.14 1.67
N PRO A 137 16.06 0.77 0.98
CA PRO A 137 16.68 1.78 0.15
C PRO A 137 17.59 2.69 0.99
N ALA A 138 18.73 3.11 0.41
CA ALA A 138 19.67 3.98 1.12
C ALA A 138 19.03 5.33 1.47
N ASN A 139 18.23 5.87 0.56
CA ASN A 139 17.51 7.12 0.76
C ASN A 139 16.11 7.03 0.18
N THR A 140 15.20 7.79 0.80
CA THR A 140 13.81 7.96 0.38
C THR A 140 13.44 9.43 0.43
N GLU A 141 12.72 9.89 -0.57
CA GLU A 141 12.17 11.23 -0.66
C GLU A 141 10.72 11.20 -1.12
N LEU A 142 9.90 12.07 -0.53
CA LEU A 142 8.58 12.41 -1.05
C LEU A 142 8.61 13.86 -1.49
N MET A 143 8.40 14.09 -2.77
CA MET A 143 8.18 15.42 -3.33
C MET A 143 6.71 15.76 -3.16
N VAL A 144 6.44 16.94 -2.56
CA VAL A 144 5.11 17.49 -2.32
C VAL A 144 4.98 18.74 -3.17
N ILE A 145 4.08 18.72 -4.15
CA ILE A 145 3.93 19.80 -5.14
C ILE A 145 2.46 20.24 -5.14
N PRO A 146 2.14 21.47 -4.70
CA PRO A 146 0.80 22.01 -4.79
C PRO A 146 0.31 22.09 -6.25
N CYS A 147 -0.94 21.74 -6.48
CA CYS A 147 -1.61 21.90 -7.78
C CYS A 147 -2.95 22.61 -7.60
N LYS A 148 -3.48 23.16 -8.69
CA LYS A 148 -4.69 23.97 -8.66
C LYS A 148 -5.93 23.15 -8.27
N ASN A 149 -6.03 21.96 -8.79
CA ASN A 149 -7.10 20.98 -8.55
C ASN A 149 -6.64 19.60 -9.05
N LEU A 150 -7.42 18.57 -8.76
CA LEU A 150 -7.15 17.18 -9.15
C LEU A 150 -6.86 17.03 -10.66
N GLU A 151 -7.67 17.66 -11.52
CA GLU A 151 -7.52 17.58 -12.98
C GLU A 151 -6.16 18.14 -13.43
N ALA A 152 -5.81 19.35 -12.96
CA ALA A 152 -4.53 19.99 -13.27
C ALA A 152 -3.35 19.15 -12.77
N GLY A 153 -3.47 18.52 -11.59
CA GLY A 153 -2.47 17.60 -11.05
C GLY A 153 -2.29 16.36 -11.92
N ILE A 154 -3.39 15.75 -12.37
CA ILE A 154 -3.37 14.59 -13.28
C ILE A 154 -2.73 14.97 -14.61
N GLU A 155 -3.06 16.11 -15.19
CA GLU A 155 -2.47 16.60 -16.45
C GLU A 155 -0.96 16.82 -16.30
N GLN A 156 -0.54 17.51 -15.25
CA GLN A 156 0.88 17.75 -14.97
C GLN A 156 1.68 16.46 -14.84
N THR A 157 1.14 15.43 -14.19
CA THR A 157 1.80 14.13 -14.02
C THR A 157 1.95 13.36 -15.33
N GLN A 158 1.24 13.71 -16.42
CA GLN A 158 1.42 13.07 -17.73
C GLN A 158 2.86 13.22 -18.27
N SER A 159 3.52 14.35 -17.97
CA SER A 159 4.90 14.59 -18.40
C SER A 159 5.90 13.61 -17.77
N ILE A 160 5.63 13.15 -16.55
CA ILE A 160 6.49 12.19 -15.83
C ILE A 160 6.43 10.81 -16.46
N LYS A 161 5.31 10.42 -17.05
CA LYS A 161 5.13 9.09 -17.67
C LYS A 161 6.10 8.82 -18.83
N ASN A 162 6.55 9.85 -19.51
CA ASN A 162 7.43 9.74 -20.68
C ASN A 162 8.92 9.73 -20.30
N MET A 163 9.25 9.79 -19.01
CA MET A 163 10.64 9.71 -18.54
C MET A 163 11.21 8.30 -18.77
N PRO A 164 12.52 8.17 -19.06
CA PRO A 164 13.17 6.87 -19.28
C PRO A 164 13.26 6.00 -18.02
N TRP A 165 12.83 6.54 -16.86
CA TRP A 165 12.76 5.87 -15.58
C TRP A 165 11.43 6.24 -14.89
N ALA A 166 10.95 5.31 -14.08
CA ALA A 166 9.70 5.50 -13.33
C ALA A 166 9.97 6.05 -11.93
N PRO A 167 9.15 6.99 -11.39
CA PRO A 167 9.06 7.18 -9.96
C PRO A 167 8.50 5.89 -9.31
N SER A 168 8.79 5.69 -8.03
CA SER A 168 8.25 4.54 -7.31
C SER A 168 6.73 4.64 -7.15
N THR A 169 6.20 5.86 -7.02
CA THR A 169 4.77 6.16 -7.16
C THR A 169 4.57 7.67 -7.42
N ALA A 170 3.44 8.04 -8.02
CA ALA A 170 3.02 9.42 -8.22
C ALA A 170 1.49 9.52 -8.05
N HIS A 171 1.07 10.14 -6.96
CA HIS A 171 -0.34 10.36 -6.62
C HIS A 171 -0.72 11.82 -6.79
N VAL A 172 -1.97 12.06 -7.20
CA VAL A 172 -2.66 13.33 -7.00
C VAL A 172 -3.74 13.10 -5.96
N MET A 173 -3.76 13.91 -4.92
CA MET A 173 -4.70 13.78 -3.80
C MET A 173 -5.41 15.09 -3.56
N GLU A 174 -6.72 15.03 -3.34
CA GLU A 174 -7.52 16.18 -2.94
C GLU A 174 -7.19 16.60 -1.51
N GLN A 175 -7.27 17.90 -1.26
CA GLN A 175 -6.90 18.54 0.00
C GLN A 175 -7.71 18.00 1.18
N GLU A 176 -8.96 17.67 0.97
CA GLU A 176 -9.87 17.11 2.00
C GLU A 176 -9.31 15.81 2.60
N LEU A 177 -8.68 14.95 1.79
CA LEU A 177 -8.02 13.74 2.25
C LEU A 177 -6.78 14.01 3.12
N LEU A 178 -6.18 15.17 2.98
CA LEU A 178 -4.92 15.52 3.64
C LEU A 178 -5.10 16.17 5.02
N THR A 179 -6.34 16.44 5.43
CA THR A 179 -6.68 17.15 6.68
C THR A 179 -6.20 16.45 7.95
N GLN A 180 -5.93 15.15 7.89
CA GLN A 180 -5.40 14.36 9.02
C GLN A 180 -3.89 14.07 8.89
N THR A 181 -3.22 14.75 7.98
CA THR A 181 -1.78 14.63 7.78
C THR A 181 -1.07 15.94 8.13
N ARG A 182 0.25 15.90 8.26
CA ARG A 182 1.06 17.12 8.40
C ARG A 182 0.98 18.07 7.20
N LEU A 183 0.42 17.63 6.07
CA LEU A 183 0.23 18.43 4.86
C LEU A 183 -1.04 19.28 4.89
N GLN A 184 -1.86 19.19 5.92
CA GLN A 184 -3.14 19.92 6.05
C GLN A 184 -3.05 21.45 5.88
N SER A 185 -1.87 22.03 6.15
CA SER A 185 -1.64 23.49 6.07
C SER A 185 -1.45 24.00 4.64
N LEU A 186 -1.30 23.12 3.64
CA LEU A 186 -1.03 23.52 2.26
C LEU A 186 -2.27 24.01 1.51
N GLU A 187 -3.48 23.78 2.06
CA GLU A 187 -4.77 24.28 1.55
C GLU A 187 -4.95 24.14 0.03
N SER A 188 -4.43 23.08 -0.56
CA SER A 188 -4.48 22.81 -2.00
C SER A 188 -4.40 21.30 -2.27
N ASP A 189 -4.87 20.88 -3.44
CA ASP A 189 -4.60 19.54 -3.94
C ASP A 189 -3.11 19.37 -4.17
N LEU A 190 -2.61 18.15 -3.97
CA LEU A 190 -1.18 17.86 -4.00
C LEU A 190 -0.83 16.77 -5.01
N ILE A 191 0.27 16.98 -5.71
CA ILE A 191 1.00 15.92 -6.40
C ILE A 191 2.06 15.40 -5.43
N LEU A 192 2.02 14.10 -5.15
CA LEU A 192 2.92 13.39 -4.24
C LEU A 192 3.74 12.39 -5.03
N ILE A 193 5.06 12.60 -5.13
CA ILE A 193 5.96 11.72 -5.90
C ILE A 193 6.99 11.12 -4.97
N TYR A 194 6.94 9.78 -4.82
CA TYR A 194 7.91 9.05 -4.00
C TYR A 194 9.08 8.56 -4.84
N LEU A 195 10.27 8.85 -4.36
CA LEU A 195 11.55 8.44 -4.93
C LEU A 195 12.35 7.64 -3.92
N GLU A 196 13.06 6.63 -4.40
CA GLU A 196 14.03 5.91 -3.62
C GLU A 196 15.27 5.57 -4.44
N GLY A 197 16.37 5.35 -3.74
CA GLY A 197 17.63 4.97 -4.38
C GLY A 197 18.87 5.39 -3.60
N ARG A 198 20.01 5.41 -4.30
CA ARG A 198 21.27 5.97 -3.80
C ARG A 198 21.30 7.46 -4.08
N ASP A 199 22.09 8.23 -3.31
CA ASP A 199 22.15 9.69 -3.34
C ASP A 199 22.10 10.31 -4.74
N GLY A 200 23.12 10.18 -5.54
CA GLY A 200 23.15 10.81 -6.85
C GLY A 200 22.09 10.31 -7.86
N ALA A 201 21.40 9.18 -7.59
CA ALA A 201 20.30 8.72 -8.42
C ALA A 201 18.99 9.46 -8.07
N ILE A 202 18.73 9.68 -6.79
CA ILE A 202 17.55 10.46 -6.35
C ILE A 202 17.68 11.89 -6.84
N ASP A 203 18.85 12.52 -6.66
CA ASP A 203 19.08 13.91 -7.10
C ASP A 203 18.81 14.09 -8.60
N ARG A 204 19.27 13.17 -9.44
CA ARG A 204 19.00 13.23 -10.88
C ARG A 204 17.53 13.11 -11.18
N LYS A 205 16.85 12.13 -10.58
CA LYS A 205 15.40 11.90 -10.76
C LYS A 205 14.59 13.13 -10.35
N ARG A 206 14.89 13.67 -9.15
CA ARG A 206 14.25 14.89 -8.63
C ARG A 206 14.43 16.09 -9.55
N ASN A 207 15.67 16.35 -9.98
CA ASN A 207 15.97 17.48 -10.86
C ASN A 207 15.28 17.35 -12.22
N GLU A 208 15.18 16.14 -12.75
CA GLU A 208 14.48 15.88 -14.01
C GLU A 208 12.95 16.08 -13.85
N ILE A 209 12.36 15.64 -12.74
CA ILE A 209 10.94 15.91 -12.43
C ILE A 209 10.72 17.42 -12.32
N LEU A 210 11.53 18.13 -11.54
CA LEU A 210 11.40 19.58 -11.36
C LEU A 210 11.55 20.33 -12.68
N SER A 211 12.45 19.89 -13.56
CA SER A 211 12.60 20.47 -14.90
C SER A 211 11.38 20.26 -15.78
N ASN A 212 10.71 19.12 -15.66
CA ASN A 212 9.53 18.79 -16.48
C ASN A 212 8.26 19.46 -15.95
N LEU A 213 8.03 19.41 -14.63
CA LEU A 213 6.83 19.98 -14.00
C LEU A 213 6.95 21.51 -13.84
N ALA A 214 8.17 22.03 -13.72
CA ALA A 214 8.46 23.44 -13.43
C ALA A 214 7.53 24.06 -12.37
N PRO A 215 7.38 23.43 -11.19
CA PRO A 215 6.44 23.88 -10.18
C PRO A 215 6.90 25.21 -9.61
N LYS A 216 5.93 26.09 -9.26
CA LYS A 216 6.25 27.36 -8.58
C LYS A 216 6.72 27.16 -7.16
N GLU A 217 6.14 26.18 -6.49
CA GLU A 217 6.40 25.81 -5.10
C GLU A 217 6.47 24.29 -4.99
N PHE A 218 7.32 23.79 -4.13
CA PHE A 218 7.43 22.39 -3.78
C PHE A 218 8.17 22.21 -2.46
N GLU A 219 7.95 21.08 -1.82
CA GLU A 219 8.66 20.65 -0.62
C GLU A 219 9.26 19.26 -0.86
N ILE A 220 10.44 19.00 -0.26
CA ILE A 220 11.08 17.68 -0.26
C ILE A 220 11.11 17.16 1.18
N ILE A 221 10.47 16.05 1.42
CA ILE A 221 10.46 15.39 2.72
C ILE A 221 11.27 14.10 2.60
N SER A 222 12.32 13.95 3.44
CA SER A 222 13.32 12.88 3.28
C SER A 222 13.44 12.00 4.52
N GLY A 223 14.01 10.80 4.36
CA GLY A 223 14.41 9.93 5.47
C GLY A 223 13.28 9.55 6.41
N GLN A 224 13.46 9.78 7.71
CA GLN A 224 12.48 9.38 8.73
C GLN A 224 11.16 10.16 8.60
N ASP A 225 11.20 11.44 8.26
CA ASP A 225 10.00 12.25 8.05
C ASP A 225 9.20 11.76 6.84
N CYS A 226 9.89 11.34 5.76
CA CYS A 226 9.26 10.70 4.61
C CYS A 226 8.53 9.42 5.03
N SER A 227 9.19 8.56 5.81
CA SER A 227 8.60 7.31 6.30
C SER A 227 7.37 7.56 7.19
N GLN A 228 7.41 8.58 8.04
CA GLN A 228 6.27 8.95 8.88
C GLN A 228 5.11 9.49 8.06
N LEU A 229 5.39 10.35 7.08
CA LEU A 229 4.35 10.87 6.19
C LEU A 229 3.68 9.76 5.36
N ILE A 230 4.45 8.79 4.85
CA ILE A 230 3.87 7.61 4.18
C ILE A 230 2.91 6.86 5.12
N GLN A 231 3.22 6.75 6.42
CA GLN A 231 2.29 6.14 7.38
C GLN A 231 1.02 6.98 7.59
N GLU A 232 1.13 8.32 7.58
CA GLU A 232 -0.04 9.21 7.64
C GLU A 232 -0.90 9.05 6.39
N LEU A 233 -0.31 9.04 5.19
CA LEU A 233 -1.01 8.80 3.92
C LEU A 233 -1.66 7.41 3.88
N ASN A 234 -1.02 6.40 4.47
CA ASN A 234 -1.62 5.08 4.62
C ASN A 234 -2.84 5.08 5.55
N ARG A 235 -2.88 5.95 6.56
CA ARG A 235 -4.07 6.08 7.42
C ARG A 235 -5.22 6.71 6.66
N VAL A 236 -4.96 7.72 5.85
CA VAL A 236 -5.96 8.36 5.00
C VAL A 236 -6.52 7.35 3.99
N ASN A 237 -5.65 6.65 3.28
CA ASN A 237 -6.03 5.63 2.29
C ASN A 237 -6.47 4.30 2.93
N GLY A 238 -6.34 4.13 4.23
CA GLY A 238 -6.73 2.94 4.99
C GLY A 238 -8.11 3.03 5.60
N ASN A 239 -8.24 2.63 6.86
CA ASN A 239 -9.51 2.52 7.56
C ASN A 239 -9.74 3.62 8.63
N ASN A 240 -9.21 4.81 8.43
CA ASN A 240 -9.70 5.94 9.23
C ASN A 240 -11.09 6.41 8.76
N LEU A 241 -11.78 5.49 8.07
CA LEU A 241 -13.12 5.71 7.60
C LEU A 241 -14.00 5.91 8.84
N GLN A 242 -14.57 7.09 8.94
CA GLN A 242 -15.76 7.29 9.76
C GLN A 242 -16.73 6.14 9.40
N PRO A 243 -17.54 5.64 10.33
CA PRO A 243 -18.53 4.61 9.99
C PRO A 243 -19.40 4.96 8.78
N SER A 244 -19.50 6.26 8.48
CA SER A 244 -20.19 6.85 7.35
C SER A 244 -19.39 6.94 6.04
N THR A 245 -18.20 6.35 5.92
CA THR A 245 -17.42 6.44 4.68
C THR A 245 -17.33 5.09 3.99
N ILE A 246 -17.65 5.05 2.71
CA ILE A 246 -17.39 3.91 1.82
C ILE A 246 -16.14 4.23 0.99
N ARG A 247 -15.20 3.30 0.97
CA ARG A 247 -14.05 3.38 0.06
C ARG A 247 -14.19 2.42 -1.10
N VAL A 248 -14.02 2.93 -2.29
CA VAL A 248 -13.98 2.15 -3.52
C VAL A 248 -12.62 2.35 -4.18
N ARG A 249 -11.96 1.25 -4.56
CA ARG A 249 -10.72 1.30 -5.34
C ARG A 249 -10.96 0.76 -6.73
N ALA A 250 -10.69 1.56 -7.74
CA ALA A 250 -10.73 1.20 -9.15
C ALA A 250 -9.30 1.13 -9.72
N ASN A 251 -9.01 0.06 -10.49
CA ASN A 251 -7.79 -0.03 -11.27
C ASN A 251 -8.16 0.09 -12.74
N LEU A 252 -7.59 1.05 -13.43
CA LEU A 252 -7.97 1.46 -14.78
C LEU A 252 -6.75 1.49 -15.71
N PRO A 253 -6.95 1.31 -17.01
CA PRO A 253 -5.93 1.68 -17.98
C PRO A 253 -5.55 3.15 -17.81
N LEU A 254 -4.25 3.47 -17.85
CA LEU A 254 -3.75 4.84 -17.66
C LEU A 254 -4.42 5.87 -18.57
N ALA A 255 -4.74 5.48 -19.81
CA ALA A 255 -5.43 6.36 -20.78
C ALA A 255 -6.88 6.72 -20.36
N SER A 256 -7.47 5.97 -19.43
CA SER A 256 -8.86 6.17 -19.00
C SER A 256 -8.99 7.00 -17.72
N ILE A 257 -7.89 7.22 -16.97
CA ILE A 257 -7.92 7.89 -15.67
C ILE A 257 -8.55 9.27 -15.76
N GLY A 258 -8.03 10.14 -16.63
CA GLY A 258 -8.52 11.51 -16.77
C GLY A 258 -10.03 11.55 -17.03
N LYS A 259 -10.50 10.75 -18.00
CA LYS A 259 -11.93 10.68 -18.34
C LYS A 259 -12.81 10.17 -17.20
N VAL A 260 -12.34 9.18 -16.44
CA VAL A 260 -13.10 8.66 -15.29
C VAL A 260 -13.13 9.68 -14.16
N CYS A 261 -12.01 10.35 -13.86
CA CYS A 261 -11.97 11.43 -12.89
C CYS A 261 -12.92 12.59 -13.28
N GLU A 262 -12.87 13.04 -14.54
CA GLU A 262 -13.79 14.05 -15.07
C GLU A 262 -15.25 13.64 -14.84
N SER A 263 -15.62 12.39 -15.18
CA SER A 263 -16.97 11.88 -14.95
C SER A 263 -17.35 11.84 -13.45
N LEU A 264 -16.41 11.53 -12.55
CA LEU A 264 -16.65 11.54 -11.10
C LEU A 264 -16.85 12.97 -10.57
N LEU A 265 -16.10 13.93 -11.10
CA LEU A 265 -16.19 15.34 -10.72
C LEU A 265 -17.49 16.02 -11.19
N GLU A 266 -18.14 15.48 -12.22
CA GLU A 266 -19.41 15.97 -12.77
C GLU A 266 -20.66 15.30 -12.17
N THR A 267 -20.51 14.39 -11.18
CA THR A 267 -21.64 13.69 -10.56
C THR A 267 -22.44 14.60 -9.61
N ASP A 268 -23.74 14.32 -9.44
CA ASP A 268 -24.62 15.04 -8.52
C ASP A 268 -24.21 14.90 -7.04
N PHE A 269 -23.36 13.92 -6.72
CA PHE A 269 -22.84 13.65 -5.37
C PHE A 269 -21.36 14.02 -5.22
N ARG A 270 -20.83 14.90 -6.10
CA ARG A 270 -19.42 15.33 -6.07
C ARG A 270 -18.95 15.80 -4.69
N ASP A 271 -19.76 16.58 -3.99
CA ASP A 271 -19.45 17.13 -2.66
C ASP A 271 -19.31 16.05 -1.57
N GLN A 272 -19.67 14.81 -1.88
CA GLN A 272 -19.52 13.64 -1.00
C GLN A 272 -18.33 12.77 -1.38
N LEU A 273 -17.60 13.12 -2.45
CA LEU A 273 -16.44 12.37 -2.92
C LEU A 273 -15.14 13.05 -2.54
N GLU A 274 -14.18 12.25 -2.13
CA GLU A 274 -12.79 12.66 -1.97
C GLU A 274 -11.93 11.66 -2.76
N LEU A 275 -11.03 12.15 -3.62
CA LEU A 275 -10.31 11.33 -4.58
C LEU A 275 -8.81 11.34 -4.35
N SER A 276 -8.21 10.16 -4.44
CA SER A 276 -6.77 9.97 -4.55
C SER A 276 -6.46 9.14 -5.80
N VAL A 277 -5.60 9.65 -6.66
CA VAL A 277 -5.33 9.07 -7.98
C VAL A 277 -3.85 8.75 -8.10
N ASP A 278 -3.50 7.47 -8.25
CA ASP A 278 -2.16 7.08 -8.70
C ASP A 278 -2.10 7.20 -10.22
N CYS A 279 -1.51 8.28 -10.66
CA CYS A 279 -1.41 8.65 -12.06
C CYS A 279 -0.40 7.78 -12.85
N TYR A 280 0.47 7.06 -12.15
CA TYR A 280 1.51 6.25 -12.78
C TYR A 280 1.06 4.82 -13.06
N PHE A 281 0.27 4.23 -12.16
CA PHE A 281 -0.19 2.84 -12.26
C PHE A 281 -1.69 2.67 -12.53
N GLY A 282 -2.45 3.75 -12.54
CA GLY A 282 -3.85 3.69 -12.95
C GLY A 282 -4.81 3.30 -11.84
N THR A 283 -4.56 3.71 -10.60
CA THR A 283 -5.46 3.43 -9.49
C THR A 283 -6.18 4.70 -9.04
N ILE A 284 -7.50 4.62 -8.86
CA ILE A 284 -8.32 5.68 -8.23
C ILE A 284 -8.87 5.12 -6.92
N ASP A 285 -8.59 5.79 -5.82
CA ASP A 285 -9.25 5.59 -4.54
C ASP A 285 -10.33 6.66 -4.38
N ILE A 286 -11.55 6.21 -4.21
CA ILE A 286 -12.75 7.03 -4.07
C ILE A 286 -13.23 6.86 -2.64
N HIS A 287 -13.29 7.94 -1.87
CA HIS A 287 -13.87 7.99 -0.54
C HIS A 287 -15.23 8.68 -0.65
N TYR A 288 -16.30 7.93 -0.40
CA TYR A 288 -17.66 8.42 -0.45
C TYR A 288 -18.20 8.61 0.96
N GLN A 289 -18.58 9.83 1.30
CA GLN A 289 -19.18 10.18 2.59
C GLN A 289 -20.68 9.94 2.55
N ILE A 290 -21.17 8.99 3.37
CA ILE A 290 -22.61 8.73 3.49
C ILE A 290 -23.23 9.82 4.36
N ALA A 291 -24.24 10.54 3.85
CA ALA A 291 -25.00 11.48 4.64
C ALA A 291 -25.69 10.77 5.82
N GLY A 292 -25.57 11.32 7.03
CA GLY A 292 -25.82 10.68 8.34
C GLY A 292 -27.20 10.05 8.61
N ASN A 293 -28.07 9.90 7.63
CA ASN A 293 -29.43 9.32 7.79
C ASN A 293 -29.62 7.95 7.11
N MET A 294 -28.56 7.33 6.54
CA MET A 294 -28.68 6.05 5.81
C MET A 294 -28.09 4.84 6.56
N ILE A 295 -27.71 4.96 7.83
CA ILE A 295 -27.09 3.85 8.59
C ILE A 295 -28.10 3.17 9.56
N GLU A 296 -29.37 3.53 9.50
CA GLU A 296 -30.44 2.87 10.27
C GLU A 296 -31.29 1.97 9.34
N ASP A 297 -30.69 0.84 8.88
CA ASP A 297 -31.51 -0.37 8.53
C ASP A 297 -30.58 -1.60 8.37
#